data_8c2e91a4be7f3b5a9836869debb07b4d
#
_entry.id   8c2e91a4be7f3b5a9836869debb07b4d
#
_cell.length_a   1.000
_cell.length_b   1.000
_cell.length_c   1.000
_cell.angle_alpha   90.00
_cell.angle_beta   90.00
_cell.angle_gamma   90.00
#
_symmetry.space_group_name_H-M   'P 1'
#
loop_
_entity.id
_entity.type
_entity.pdbx_description
1 polymer ?
#
loop_
_entity_poly.entity_id
_entity_poly.type
_entity_poly.pdbx_seq_one_letter_code
_entity_poly.pdbx_strand_id
1 'polypeptide(L)'
;MEKTPVYTYQEAYEATLKYFDGDELAARVWASKYALKDSFGHIYELTPDDMHHRIAKEIARIEKKYPNPMSEDKIFDLMSHFRYIVPQGSPMAGIGNNYQVGSLSNCFVIGLDGEPDSYGGIIKIDEEQVQLMKRRGGVGHDLSHIRPKGSPVKNSALTSTGLVPFMERYSNSTREVAQDGRRGALMLTVSIKHPDSESFIDAKMTEGKVTGANVSVRIDDDFMKAAVEGKEYTQQYPVRSDNPTYEKKVDAAKLWEKIIHNAWKSAEPGVLFWDTITRESVPDCYADLGFRTISTNPCGEIPLCPYDSCRLIAINLYS
;
A
#
# COMPACT_ATOMS: atom_id res chain seq x y z
N MET A 1 34.21 -12.02 21.68
CA MET A 1 33.16 -11.38 20.88
C MET A 1 33.63 -9.99 20.54
N GLU A 2 33.94 -9.72 19.28
CA GLU A 2 34.20 -8.34 18.83
C GLU A 2 32.94 -7.51 19.10
N LYS A 3 33.14 -6.34 19.74
CA LYS A 3 32.02 -5.41 19.95
C LYS A 3 31.62 -4.85 18.60
N THR A 4 30.39 -5.05 18.21
CA THR A 4 29.82 -4.39 17.02
C THR A 4 29.99 -2.88 17.18
N PRO A 5 30.59 -2.18 16.20
CA PRO A 5 30.78 -0.74 16.30
C PRO A 5 29.43 -0.03 16.40
N VAL A 6 29.40 1.06 17.15
CA VAL A 6 28.22 1.90 17.33
C VAL A 6 28.59 3.32 16.92
N TYR A 7 27.76 3.92 16.09
CA TYR A 7 27.98 5.25 15.54
C TYR A 7 26.89 6.22 15.98
N THR A 8 27.23 7.47 16.06
CA THR A 8 26.27 8.56 16.20
C THR A 8 25.61 8.87 14.83
N TYR A 9 24.49 9.55 14.85
CA TYR A 9 23.85 10.02 13.63
C TYR A 9 24.79 10.91 12.81
N GLN A 10 25.55 11.78 13.48
CA GLN A 10 26.47 12.71 12.82
C GLN A 10 27.59 11.97 12.09
N GLU A 11 28.21 10.98 12.74
CA GLU A 11 29.26 10.15 12.11
C GLU A 11 28.73 9.41 10.87
N ALA A 12 27.55 8.78 10.98
CA ALA A 12 26.92 8.08 9.85
C ALA A 12 26.54 9.06 8.73
N TYR A 13 26.02 10.23 9.07
CA TYR A 13 25.68 11.26 8.08
C TYR A 13 26.91 11.77 7.33
N GLU A 14 27.98 12.13 8.03
CA GLU A 14 29.21 12.65 7.41
C GLU A 14 29.89 11.62 6.52
N ALA A 15 29.96 10.36 6.97
CA ALA A 15 30.49 9.27 6.16
C ALA A 15 29.67 9.02 4.91
N THR A 16 28.34 9.04 5.06
CA THR A 16 27.40 8.83 3.96
C THR A 16 27.40 10.02 2.98
N LEU A 17 27.59 11.24 3.47
CA LEU A 17 27.74 12.43 2.61
C LEU A 17 28.95 12.30 1.68
N LYS A 18 30.06 11.78 2.19
CA LYS A 18 31.24 11.47 1.36
C LYS A 18 30.94 10.33 0.37
N TYR A 19 30.22 9.30 0.80
CA TYR A 19 29.82 8.18 -0.03
C TYR A 19 28.98 8.61 -1.25
N PHE A 20 28.15 9.62 -1.08
CA PHE A 20 27.29 10.20 -2.13
C PHE A 20 27.87 11.48 -2.77
N ASP A 21 29.18 11.69 -2.72
CA ASP A 21 29.86 12.82 -3.34
C ASP A 21 29.24 14.20 -3.00
N GLY A 22 28.72 14.34 -1.78
CA GLY A 22 28.15 15.59 -1.28
C GLY A 22 26.64 15.73 -1.47
N ASP A 23 25.90 14.68 -1.90
CA ASP A 23 24.44 14.71 -1.95
C ASP A 23 23.87 14.63 -0.52
N GLU A 24 23.50 15.80 0.03
CA GLU A 24 22.96 15.94 1.38
C GLU A 24 21.60 15.24 1.55
N LEU A 25 20.78 15.22 0.49
CA LEU A 25 19.47 14.60 0.55
C LEU A 25 19.61 13.07 0.65
N ALA A 26 20.41 12.47 -0.20
CA ALA A 26 20.69 11.04 -0.18
C ALA A 26 21.31 10.61 1.17
N ALA A 27 22.30 11.36 1.66
CA ALA A 27 22.97 11.08 2.94
C ALA A 27 21.99 11.13 4.13
N ARG A 28 21.18 12.18 4.21
CA ARG A 28 20.18 12.35 5.26
C ARG A 28 19.11 11.27 5.23
N VAL A 29 18.60 10.94 4.04
CA VAL A 29 17.57 9.91 3.87
C VAL A 29 18.11 8.55 4.29
N TRP A 30 19.32 8.18 3.85
CA TRP A 30 19.89 6.89 4.23
C TRP A 30 20.17 6.81 5.73
N ALA A 31 20.89 7.76 6.32
CA ALA A 31 21.23 7.75 7.73
C ALA A 31 19.99 7.77 8.66
N SER A 32 18.93 8.50 8.27
CA SER A 32 17.71 8.57 9.09
C SER A 32 16.79 7.36 8.93
N LYS A 33 16.69 6.74 7.73
CA LYS A 33 15.64 5.76 7.43
C LYS A 33 16.12 4.34 7.18
N TYR A 34 17.37 4.13 6.77
CA TYR A 34 17.85 2.84 6.28
C TYR A 34 19.04 2.27 7.04
N ALA A 35 19.90 3.11 7.64
CA ALA A 35 20.99 2.65 8.49
C ALA A 35 20.45 1.74 9.61
N LEU A 36 21.11 0.62 9.84
CA LEU A 36 20.72 -0.35 10.86
C LEU A 36 20.75 0.27 12.26
N LYS A 37 19.62 0.21 12.95
CA LYS A 37 19.45 0.79 14.30
C LYS A 37 18.76 -0.17 15.24
N ASP A 38 19.03 0.00 16.53
CA ASP A 38 18.23 -0.59 17.60
C ASP A 38 17.09 0.34 18.06
N SER A 39 16.32 -0.12 19.04
CA SER A 39 15.22 0.66 19.62
C SER A 39 15.68 1.84 20.49
N PHE A 40 16.99 1.95 20.78
CA PHE A 40 17.60 3.03 21.56
C PHE A 40 18.20 4.11 20.66
N GLY A 41 18.18 3.91 19.32
CA GLY A 41 18.71 4.84 18.36
C GLY A 41 20.21 4.67 18.07
N HIS A 42 20.85 3.62 18.57
CA HIS A 42 22.23 3.31 18.21
C HIS A 42 22.30 2.87 16.76
N ILE A 43 23.24 3.42 16.00
CA ILE A 43 23.46 3.09 14.59
C ILE A 43 24.64 2.12 14.48
N TYR A 44 24.46 1.06 13.70
CA TYR A 44 25.43 -0.03 13.53
C TYR A 44 26.06 -0.09 12.14
N GLU A 45 25.65 0.80 11.25
CA GLU A 45 26.15 0.94 9.89
C GLU A 45 26.62 2.38 9.65
N LEU A 46 27.81 2.54 9.13
CA LEU A 46 28.42 3.86 8.90
C LEU A 46 28.07 4.41 7.51
N THR A 47 28.00 3.51 6.51
CA THR A 47 27.74 3.84 5.11
C THR A 47 26.74 2.86 4.47
N PRO A 48 26.19 3.19 3.28
CA PRO A 48 25.38 2.25 2.50
C PRO A 48 26.07 0.93 2.18
N ASP A 49 27.40 0.88 2.08
CA ASP A 49 28.10 -0.37 1.81
C ASP A 49 28.05 -1.35 2.99
N ASP A 50 28.01 -0.86 4.24
CA ASP A 50 27.77 -1.73 5.41
C ASP A 50 26.39 -2.41 5.32
N MET A 51 25.38 -1.65 4.87
CA MET A 51 24.05 -2.17 4.60
C MET A 51 24.07 -3.21 3.47
N HIS A 52 24.79 -2.93 2.37
CA HIS A 52 24.92 -3.87 1.27
C HIS A 52 25.64 -5.16 1.68
N HIS A 53 26.67 -5.08 2.54
CA HIS A 53 27.33 -6.25 3.13
C HIS A 53 26.38 -7.06 4.00
N ARG A 54 25.58 -6.42 4.85
CA ARG A 54 24.56 -7.10 5.67
C ARG A 54 23.57 -7.88 4.80
N ILE A 55 23.05 -7.25 3.76
CA ILE A 55 22.12 -7.87 2.82
C ILE A 55 22.79 -9.01 2.05
N ALA A 56 23.99 -8.79 1.51
CA ALA A 56 24.73 -9.80 0.76
C ALA A 56 25.02 -11.05 1.60
N LYS A 57 25.46 -10.85 2.84
CA LYS A 57 25.71 -11.94 3.79
C LYS A 57 24.48 -12.79 4.03
N GLU A 58 23.32 -12.16 4.25
CA GLU A 58 22.09 -12.88 4.52
C GLU A 58 21.55 -13.62 3.28
N ILE A 59 21.64 -13.00 2.10
CA ILE A 59 21.29 -13.67 0.84
C ILE A 59 22.22 -14.84 0.57
N ALA A 60 23.54 -14.66 0.72
CA ALA A 60 24.52 -15.75 0.54
C ALA A 60 24.28 -16.91 1.51
N ARG A 61 23.80 -16.65 2.73
CA ARG A 61 23.40 -17.70 3.67
C ARG A 61 22.25 -18.55 3.13
N ILE A 62 21.30 -17.94 2.45
CA ILE A 62 20.18 -18.64 1.83
C ILE A 62 20.61 -19.35 0.54
N GLU A 63 21.44 -18.70 -0.29
CA GLU A 63 21.98 -19.27 -1.52
C GLU A 63 22.65 -20.63 -1.33
N LYS A 64 23.31 -20.84 -0.19
CA LYS A 64 23.94 -22.13 0.16
C LYS A 64 22.99 -23.34 0.16
N LYS A 65 21.68 -23.11 0.11
CA LYS A 65 20.66 -24.16 0.02
C LYS A 65 20.38 -24.61 -1.41
N TYR A 66 20.90 -23.90 -2.40
CA TYR A 66 20.65 -24.14 -3.82
C TYR A 66 21.90 -24.63 -4.54
N PRO A 67 21.75 -25.38 -5.67
CA PRO A 67 22.86 -25.69 -6.55
C PRO A 67 23.51 -24.42 -7.10
N ASN A 68 24.85 -24.40 -7.15
CA ASN A 68 25.64 -23.27 -7.67
C ASN A 68 25.35 -21.92 -6.95
N PRO A 69 25.55 -21.84 -5.64
CA PRO A 69 25.23 -20.65 -4.88
C PRO A 69 26.06 -19.46 -5.30
N MET A 70 25.45 -18.29 -5.34
CA MET A 70 26.15 -17.03 -5.54
C MET A 70 26.97 -16.70 -4.29
N SER A 71 28.20 -16.23 -4.46
CA SER A 71 29.05 -15.79 -3.33
C SER A 71 28.57 -14.46 -2.74
N GLU A 72 28.89 -14.22 -1.47
CA GLU A 72 28.63 -12.96 -0.79
C GLU A 72 29.23 -11.77 -1.55
N ASP A 73 30.49 -11.88 -1.99
CA ASP A 73 31.18 -10.81 -2.73
C ASP A 73 30.45 -10.48 -4.05
N LYS A 74 30.01 -11.50 -4.78
CA LYS A 74 29.27 -11.28 -6.03
C LYS A 74 27.93 -10.60 -5.80
N ILE A 75 27.22 -10.96 -4.73
CA ILE A 75 25.94 -10.33 -4.35
C ILE A 75 26.19 -8.88 -3.92
N PHE A 76 27.25 -8.64 -3.14
CA PHE A 76 27.67 -7.28 -2.75
C PHE A 76 27.99 -6.42 -3.97
N ASP A 77 28.81 -6.91 -4.91
CA ASP A 77 29.18 -6.19 -6.13
C ASP A 77 27.96 -5.77 -6.97
N LEU A 78 26.90 -6.56 -6.98
CA LEU A 78 25.66 -6.22 -7.67
C LEU A 78 24.91 -5.05 -7.03
N MET A 79 25.07 -4.83 -5.72
CA MET A 79 24.36 -3.80 -4.96
C MET A 79 25.22 -2.58 -4.64
N SER A 80 26.54 -2.75 -4.47
CA SER A 80 27.47 -1.69 -4.05
C SER A 80 27.29 -0.43 -4.91
N HIS A 81 27.29 0.72 -4.26
CA HIS A 81 27.01 2.02 -4.87
C HIS A 81 25.67 2.10 -5.62
N PHE A 82 24.68 1.22 -5.26
CA PHE A 82 23.39 1.12 -5.94
C PHE A 82 23.52 0.87 -7.46
N ARG A 83 24.56 0.13 -7.84
CA ARG A 83 25.03 0.07 -9.22
C ARG A 83 24.07 -0.69 -10.13
N TYR A 84 23.70 -1.92 -9.79
CA TYR A 84 22.86 -2.77 -10.66
C TYR A 84 21.52 -3.13 -10.02
N ILE A 85 21.53 -3.56 -8.76
CA ILE A 85 20.37 -4.02 -8.03
C ILE A 85 20.18 -3.14 -6.80
N VAL A 86 18.98 -2.56 -6.67
CA VAL A 86 18.62 -1.71 -5.54
C VAL A 86 17.41 -2.33 -4.83
N PRO A 87 17.61 -3.08 -3.74
CA PRO A 87 16.50 -3.45 -2.86
C PRO A 87 15.87 -2.18 -2.30
N GLN A 88 14.54 -2.15 -2.20
CA GLN A 88 13.84 -0.94 -1.77
C GLN A 88 12.99 -1.18 -0.53
N GLY A 89 12.79 -0.14 0.28
CA GLY A 89 11.89 -0.15 1.41
C GLY A 89 12.22 -1.25 2.44
N SER A 90 11.28 -2.18 2.62
CA SER A 90 11.37 -3.22 3.64
C SER A 90 12.50 -4.25 3.42
N PRO A 91 12.79 -4.74 2.20
CA PRO A 91 13.97 -5.55 1.94
C PRO A 91 15.27 -4.86 2.34
N MET A 92 15.45 -3.60 1.96
CA MET A 92 16.66 -2.82 2.29
C MET A 92 16.84 -2.66 3.80
N ALA A 93 15.79 -2.35 4.53
CA ALA A 93 15.84 -2.13 5.97
C ALA A 93 15.83 -3.43 6.78
N GLY A 94 15.22 -4.51 6.25
CA GLY A 94 14.86 -5.70 7.03
C GLY A 94 15.77 -6.91 6.82
N ILE A 95 16.36 -7.10 5.62
CA ILE A 95 17.20 -8.28 5.38
C ILE A 95 18.44 -8.22 6.30
N GLY A 96 18.62 -9.26 7.13
CA GLY A 96 19.70 -9.34 8.11
C GLY A 96 19.57 -8.43 9.33
N ASN A 97 18.45 -7.72 9.50
CA ASN A 97 18.17 -6.89 10.67
C ASN A 97 17.65 -7.75 11.82
N ASN A 98 18.42 -7.84 12.90
CA ASN A 98 18.10 -8.59 14.11
C ASN A 98 17.63 -7.69 15.29
N TYR A 99 17.55 -6.38 15.09
CA TYR A 99 17.19 -5.43 16.13
C TYR A 99 15.70 -5.04 16.12
N GLN A 100 15.06 -5.15 14.96
CA GLN A 100 13.67 -4.75 14.79
C GLN A 100 12.85 -5.85 14.12
N VAL A 101 11.63 -6.04 14.60
CA VAL A 101 10.66 -6.93 13.96
C VAL A 101 9.99 -6.18 12.82
N GLY A 102 10.34 -6.52 11.58
CA GLY A 102 9.80 -5.92 10.38
C GLY A 102 9.36 -6.95 9.35
N SER A 103 8.57 -6.53 8.40
CA SER A 103 8.25 -7.32 7.20
C SER A 103 9.35 -7.13 6.15
N LEU A 104 9.61 -8.16 5.36
CA LEU A 104 10.39 -8.07 4.12
C LEU A 104 9.51 -7.73 2.90
N SER A 105 8.20 -7.68 3.08
CA SER A 105 7.26 -7.18 2.07
C SER A 105 6.95 -5.71 2.32
N ASN A 106 6.84 -4.95 1.23
CA ASN A 106 6.61 -3.51 1.30
C ASN A 106 5.14 -3.15 1.45
N CYS A 107 4.27 -3.87 0.74
CA CYS A 107 2.85 -3.58 0.67
C CYS A 107 2.03 -4.87 0.72
N PHE A 108 0.79 -4.72 1.18
CA PHE A 108 -0.16 -5.81 1.34
C PHE A 108 -1.54 -5.35 0.88
N VAL A 109 -2.32 -6.27 0.36
CA VAL A 109 -3.76 -6.12 0.25
C VAL A 109 -4.42 -7.06 1.26
N ILE A 110 -5.35 -6.55 2.04
CA ILE A 110 -6.10 -7.29 3.06
C ILE A 110 -7.60 -7.25 2.79
N GLY A 111 -8.36 -8.07 3.49
CA GLY A 111 -9.78 -8.27 3.25
C GLY A 111 -10.05 -9.47 2.35
N LEU A 112 -11.20 -10.08 2.52
CA LEU A 112 -11.65 -11.21 1.71
C LEU A 112 -12.63 -10.73 0.64
N ASP A 113 -12.60 -11.36 -0.51
CA ASP A 113 -13.68 -11.21 -1.48
C ASP A 113 -14.99 -11.76 -0.87
N GLY A 114 -15.96 -10.88 -0.60
CA GLY A 114 -17.19 -11.23 0.11
C GLY A 114 -17.10 -11.16 1.65
N GLU A 115 -16.17 -10.38 2.19
CA GLU A 115 -16.11 -10.08 3.63
C GLU A 115 -17.49 -9.70 4.17
N PRO A 116 -17.86 -10.17 5.38
CA PRO A 116 -19.14 -9.82 5.96
C PRO A 116 -19.20 -8.31 6.24
N ASP A 117 -20.23 -7.69 5.75
CA ASP A 117 -20.60 -6.32 6.05
C ASP A 117 -21.08 -6.24 7.51
N SER A 118 -20.12 -6.22 8.44
CA SER A 118 -20.35 -6.22 9.87
C SER A 118 -19.28 -5.41 10.61
N TYR A 119 -19.63 -4.89 11.79
CA TYR A 119 -18.64 -4.26 12.67
C TYR A 119 -17.47 -5.18 13.01
N GLY A 120 -17.73 -6.48 13.18
CA GLY A 120 -16.68 -7.45 13.43
C GLY A 120 -15.66 -7.52 12.29
N GLY A 121 -16.14 -7.59 11.04
CA GLY A 121 -15.26 -7.56 9.85
C GLY A 121 -14.52 -6.23 9.71
N ILE A 122 -15.21 -5.11 9.87
CA ILE A 122 -14.63 -3.77 9.77
C ILE A 122 -13.51 -3.56 10.82
N ILE A 123 -13.73 -3.94 12.07
CA ILE A 123 -12.73 -3.82 13.15
C ILE A 123 -11.56 -4.78 12.93
N LYS A 124 -11.83 -6.00 12.44
CA LYS A 124 -10.78 -6.95 12.12
C LYS A 124 -9.83 -6.41 11.05
N ILE A 125 -10.36 -5.83 9.98
CA ILE A 125 -9.55 -5.17 8.93
C ILE A 125 -8.72 -4.03 9.52
N ASP A 126 -9.27 -3.22 10.42
CA ASP A 126 -8.56 -2.15 11.10
C ASP A 126 -7.39 -2.68 11.96
N GLU A 127 -7.62 -3.76 12.71
CA GLU A 127 -6.56 -4.44 13.46
C GLU A 127 -5.46 -4.96 12.55
N GLU A 128 -5.81 -5.71 11.50
CA GLU A 128 -4.86 -6.27 10.54
C GLU A 128 -4.03 -5.16 9.86
N GLN A 129 -4.67 -4.06 9.47
CA GLN A 129 -4.02 -2.88 8.93
C GLN A 129 -2.94 -2.35 9.89
N VAL A 130 -3.26 -2.14 11.15
CA VAL A 130 -2.32 -1.66 12.17
C VAL A 130 -1.18 -2.66 12.39
N GLN A 131 -1.48 -3.97 12.44
CA GLN A 131 -0.47 -5.01 12.62
C GLN A 131 0.56 -5.06 11.48
N LEU A 132 0.14 -4.81 10.25
CA LEU A 132 1.03 -4.74 9.10
C LEU A 132 1.82 -3.43 9.07
N MET A 133 1.15 -2.30 9.31
CA MET A 133 1.77 -0.98 9.27
C MET A 133 2.89 -0.82 10.31
N LYS A 134 2.70 -1.31 11.54
CA LYS A 134 3.75 -1.26 12.57
C LYS A 134 4.98 -2.12 12.24
N ARG A 135 4.89 -2.98 11.21
CA ARG A 135 6.00 -3.77 10.66
C ARG A 135 6.53 -3.23 9.33
N ARG A 136 6.28 -1.95 9.05
CA ARG A 136 6.68 -1.22 7.83
C ARG A 136 5.92 -1.63 6.57
N GLY A 137 4.82 -2.36 6.66
CA GLY A 137 3.95 -2.68 5.52
C GLY A 137 3.02 -1.53 5.17
N GLY A 138 2.90 -1.17 3.89
CA GLY A 138 1.78 -0.40 3.39
C GLY A 138 0.58 -1.31 3.17
N VAL A 139 -0.64 -0.79 3.26
CA VAL A 139 -1.86 -1.61 3.18
C VAL A 139 -2.85 -1.01 2.19
N GLY A 140 -3.53 -1.86 1.44
CA GLY A 140 -4.69 -1.48 0.65
C GLY A 140 -5.86 -2.42 0.92
N HIS A 141 -7.08 -1.89 0.92
CA HIS A 141 -8.29 -2.71 0.96
C HIS A 141 -9.48 -2.02 0.31
N ASP A 142 -10.48 -2.82 -0.03
CA ASP A 142 -11.68 -2.37 -0.74
C ASP A 142 -12.86 -2.21 0.23
N LEU A 143 -13.63 -1.15 0.04
CA LEU A 143 -14.80 -0.83 0.87
C LEU A 143 -16.13 -1.21 0.21
N SER A 144 -16.12 -1.77 -0.99
CA SER A 144 -17.36 -2.05 -1.76
C SER A 144 -18.28 -3.08 -1.10
N HIS A 145 -17.78 -3.83 -0.13
CA HIS A 145 -18.57 -4.80 0.64
C HIS A 145 -19.39 -4.15 1.78
N ILE A 146 -19.09 -2.93 2.19
CA ILE A 146 -19.81 -2.20 3.25
C ILE A 146 -21.12 -1.67 2.66
N ARG A 147 -22.23 -1.93 3.33
CA ARG A 147 -23.56 -1.47 2.87
C ARG A 147 -23.66 0.05 2.78
N PRO A 148 -24.42 0.57 1.81
CA PRO A 148 -24.56 2.01 1.63
C PRO A 148 -25.31 2.69 2.77
N LYS A 149 -25.13 4.01 2.85
CA LYS A 149 -25.83 4.86 3.82
C LYS A 149 -27.34 4.69 3.71
N GLY A 150 -28.00 4.58 4.87
CA GLY A 150 -29.44 4.42 4.97
C GLY A 150 -29.95 2.98 4.81
N SER A 151 -29.08 2.02 4.44
CA SER A 151 -29.45 0.62 4.39
C SER A 151 -29.86 0.10 5.77
N PRO A 152 -30.85 -0.80 5.87
CA PRO A 152 -31.32 -1.32 7.16
C PRO A 152 -30.24 -2.16 7.85
N VAL A 153 -30.13 -2.01 9.17
CA VAL A 153 -29.34 -2.85 10.06
C VAL A 153 -30.22 -3.49 11.13
N LYS A 154 -29.83 -4.70 11.57
CA LYS A 154 -30.62 -5.49 12.55
C LYS A 154 -30.32 -5.13 14.00
N ASN A 155 -29.89 -3.90 14.28
CA ASN A 155 -29.59 -3.42 15.63
C ASN A 155 -30.32 -2.10 15.92
N SER A 156 -30.11 -1.54 17.10
CA SER A 156 -30.78 -0.31 17.56
C SER A 156 -30.48 0.94 16.73
N ALA A 157 -29.47 0.91 15.87
CA ALA A 157 -29.13 2.02 14.96
C ALA A 157 -30.11 2.11 13.79
N LEU A 158 -30.84 1.04 13.46
CA LEU A 158 -31.82 0.90 12.39
C LEU A 158 -31.24 1.07 10.97
N THR A 159 -30.30 1.99 10.76
CA THR A 159 -29.73 2.31 9.45
C THR A 159 -28.21 2.42 9.48
N SER A 160 -27.57 2.11 8.34
CA SER A 160 -26.14 2.25 8.10
C SER A 160 -25.73 3.71 7.95
N THR A 161 -24.54 4.05 8.43
CA THR A 161 -23.90 5.35 8.22
C THR A 161 -23.17 5.47 6.88
N GLY A 162 -23.01 4.36 6.12
CA GLY A 162 -22.30 4.30 4.85
C GLY A 162 -20.79 4.25 4.99
N LEU A 163 -20.05 4.56 3.90
CA LEU A 163 -18.60 4.38 3.79
C LEU A 163 -17.78 5.40 4.56
N VAL A 164 -18.15 6.68 4.53
CA VAL A 164 -17.30 7.81 4.98
C VAL A 164 -16.81 7.68 6.43
N PRO A 165 -17.64 7.31 7.42
CA PRO A 165 -17.18 7.14 8.79
C PRO A 165 -16.11 6.03 8.94
N PHE A 166 -16.17 4.98 8.13
CA PHE A 166 -15.17 3.91 8.13
C PHE A 166 -13.89 4.32 7.42
N MET A 167 -13.98 5.14 6.37
CA MET A 167 -12.80 5.76 5.76
C MET A 167 -12.04 6.62 6.77
N GLU A 168 -12.74 7.42 7.57
CA GLU A 168 -12.13 8.24 8.63
C GLU A 168 -11.50 7.36 9.71
N ARG A 169 -12.14 6.27 10.10
CA ARG A 169 -11.60 5.30 11.06
C ARG A 169 -10.27 4.74 10.58
N TYR A 170 -10.22 4.13 9.40
CA TYR A 170 -9.00 3.55 8.83
C TYR A 170 -7.90 4.59 8.61
N SER A 171 -8.28 5.80 8.18
CA SER A 171 -7.36 6.92 8.07
C SER A 171 -6.75 7.34 9.41
N ASN A 172 -7.55 7.34 10.49
CA ASN A 172 -7.06 7.65 11.83
C ASN A 172 -6.08 6.61 12.33
N SER A 173 -6.41 5.32 12.24
CA SER A 173 -5.53 4.22 12.62
C SER A 173 -4.19 4.27 11.88
N THR A 174 -4.20 4.66 10.58
CA THR A 174 -2.96 4.85 9.80
C THR A 174 -2.09 5.96 10.38
N ARG A 175 -2.69 7.07 10.85
CA ARG A 175 -1.94 8.20 11.42
C ARG A 175 -1.38 7.90 12.81
N GLU A 176 -2.02 7.00 13.55
CA GLU A 176 -1.57 6.58 14.88
C GLU A 176 -0.30 5.72 14.81
N VAL A 177 -0.10 5.00 13.71
CA VAL A 177 1.06 4.11 13.55
C VAL A 177 2.28 4.91 13.10
N ALA A 178 3.17 5.19 14.05
CA ALA A 178 4.50 5.72 13.77
C ALA A 178 5.44 4.61 13.28
N GLN A 179 6.24 4.89 12.25
CA GLN A 179 7.19 3.96 11.63
C GLN A 179 8.60 4.58 11.57
N ASP A 180 9.13 5.04 12.69
CA ASP A 180 10.47 5.66 12.76
C ASP A 180 10.67 6.73 11.66
N GLY A 181 9.87 7.79 11.73
CA GLY A 181 9.89 8.90 10.77
C GLY A 181 9.18 8.64 9.44
N ARG A 182 8.56 7.46 9.25
CA ARG A 182 7.58 7.19 8.19
C ARG A 182 6.17 7.17 8.76
N ARG A 183 5.22 7.68 8.01
CA ARG A 183 3.78 7.48 8.30
C ARG A 183 3.35 6.13 7.74
N GLY A 184 2.32 5.52 8.31
CA GLY A 184 1.59 4.43 7.69
C GLY A 184 1.14 4.83 6.28
N ALA A 185 1.00 3.87 5.38
CA ALA A 185 0.52 4.09 4.03
C ALA A 185 -0.72 3.22 3.79
N LEU A 186 -1.81 3.84 3.38
CA LEU A 186 -3.10 3.19 3.16
C LEU A 186 -3.66 3.55 1.79
N MET A 187 -4.24 2.56 1.10
CA MET A 187 -5.14 2.73 -0.03
C MET A 187 -6.53 2.26 0.36
N LEU A 188 -7.52 3.11 0.17
CA LEU A 188 -8.93 2.73 0.21
C LEU A 188 -9.50 2.76 -1.20
N THR A 189 -10.11 1.67 -1.63
CA THR A 189 -10.79 1.59 -2.92
C THR A 189 -12.28 1.36 -2.77
N VAL A 190 -13.04 1.81 -3.75
CA VAL A 190 -14.47 1.48 -3.89
C VAL A 190 -14.81 1.29 -5.37
N SER A 191 -15.73 0.37 -5.67
CA SER A 191 -16.32 0.26 -7.01
C SER A 191 -17.19 1.47 -7.32
N ILE A 192 -17.08 2.02 -8.53
CA ILE A 192 -18.00 3.06 -9.03
C ILE A 192 -19.46 2.61 -9.00
N LYS A 193 -19.68 1.29 -9.05
CA LYS A 193 -20.99 0.66 -8.95
C LYS A 193 -21.64 0.74 -7.56
N HIS A 194 -20.84 1.08 -6.54
CA HIS A 194 -21.35 1.20 -5.18
C HIS A 194 -22.19 2.48 -5.01
N PRO A 195 -23.38 2.42 -4.35
CA PRO A 195 -24.25 3.59 -4.20
C PRO A 195 -23.64 4.80 -3.47
N ASP A 196 -22.68 4.56 -2.57
CA ASP A 196 -21.95 5.62 -1.85
C ASP A 196 -20.66 6.07 -2.56
N SER A 197 -20.40 5.64 -3.80
CA SER A 197 -19.18 6.04 -4.52
C SER A 197 -19.03 7.55 -4.66
N GLU A 198 -20.13 8.28 -4.83
CA GLU A 198 -20.11 9.74 -4.88
C GLU A 198 -19.64 10.37 -3.55
N SER A 199 -20.13 9.87 -2.42
CA SER A 199 -19.67 10.31 -1.09
C SER A 199 -18.21 9.96 -0.83
N PHE A 200 -17.75 8.82 -1.35
CA PHE A 200 -16.34 8.41 -1.31
C PHE A 200 -15.46 9.37 -2.13
N ILE A 201 -15.89 9.71 -3.35
CA ILE A 201 -15.19 10.67 -4.24
C ILE A 201 -15.05 12.04 -3.56
N ASP A 202 -16.07 12.48 -2.84
CA ASP A 202 -16.10 13.78 -2.15
C ASP A 202 -15.40 13.75 -0.77
N ALA A 203 -15.02 12.59 -0.23
CA ALA A 203 -14.57 12.44 1.16
C ALA A 203 -13.36 13.32 1.51
N LYS A 204 -12.44 13.55 0.57
CA LYS A 204 -11.24 14.38 0.77
C LYS A 204 -11.41 15.85 0.33
N MET A 205 -12.56 16.23 -0.17
CA MET A 205 -12.87 17.62 -0.53
C MET A 205 -13.08 18.50 0.71
N THR A 206 -13.35 17.89 1.86
CA THR A 206 -13.37 18.58 3.15
C THR A 206 -11.98 18.56 3.77
N GLU A 207 -11.42 19.74 4.03
CA GLU A 207 -10.09 19.84 4.64
C GLU A 207 -10.00 19.10 5.97
N GLY A 208 -8.90 18.38 6.17
CA GLY A 208 -8.62 17.60 7.38
C GLY A 208 -9.28 16.22 7.43
N LYS A 209 -10.13 15.84 6.46
CA LYS A 209 -10.75 14.52 6.41
C LYS A 209 -9.92 13.51 5.63
N VAL A 210 -9.92 12.26 6.09
CA VAL A 210 -9.27 11.09 5.44
C VAL A 210 -7.81 11.35 5.05
N THR A 211 -7.07 12.10 5.86
CA THR A 211 -5.70 12.54 5.55
C THR A 211 -4.65 11.43 5.65
N GLY A 212 -4.98 10.30 6.27
CA GLY A 212 -4.10 9.14 6.43
C GLY A 212 -4.25 8.07 5.34
N ALA A 213 -5.08 8.30 4.33
CA ALA A 213 -5.32 7.34 3.27
C ALA A 213 -5.26 7.98 1.88
N ASN A 214 -4.73 7.26 0.90
CA ASN A 214 -4.99 7.49 -0.51
C ASN A 214 -6.35 6.87 -0.86
N VAL A 215 -7.10 7.48 -1.76
CA VAL A 215 -8.41 7.00 -2.17
C VAL A 215 -8.46 6.84 -3.68
N SER A 216 -8.98 5.70 -4.16
CA SER A 216 -9.12 5.44 -5.60
C SER A 216 -10.46 4.76 -5.91
N VAL A 217 -11.07 5.17 -7.02
CA VAL A 217 -12.32 4.61 -7.52
C VAL A 217 -12.01 3.56 -8.57
N ARG A 218 -12.58 2.37 -8.40
CA ARG A 218 -12.50 1.29 -9.39
C ARG A 218 -13.62 1.48 -10.42
N ILE A 219 -13.24 1.81 -11.64
CA ILE A 219 -14.14 2.13 -12.73
C ILE A 219 -14.24 0.94 -13.69
N ASP A 220 -15.46 0.50 -13.97
CA ASP A 220 -15.73 -0.53 -14.96
C ASP A 220 -15.93 0.04 -16.38
N ASP A 221 -15.83 -0.84 -17.39
CA ASP A 221 -15.97 -0.46 -18.79
C ASP A 221 -17.38 0.06 -19.10
N ASP A 222 -18.42 -0.47 -18.43
CA ASP A 222 -19.80 -0.04 -18.60
C ASP A 222 -20.04 1.40 -18.14
N PHE A 223 -19.43 1.78 -17.01
CA PHE A 223 -19.48 3.16 -16.52
C PHE A 223 -18.79 4.11 -17.50
N MET A 224 -17.59 3.78 -17.97
CA MET A 224 -16.87 4.62 -18.93
C MET A 224 -17.66 4.78 -20.23
N LYS A 225 -18.25 3.72 -20.73
CA LYS A 225 -19.12 3.79 -21.92
C LYS A 225 -20.33 4.69 -21.67
N ALA A 226 -21.02 4.53 -20.54
CA ALA A 226 -22.15 5.37 -20.17
C ALA A 226 -21.75 6.85 -20.03
N ALA A 227 -20.59 7.14 -19.45
CA ALA A 227 -20.08 8.51 -19.30
C ALA A 227 -19.79 9.16 -20.66
N VAL A 228 -19.14 8.46 -21.59
CA VAL A 228 -18.86 8.95 -22.94
C VAL A 228 -20.14 9.18 -23.75
N GLU A 229 -21.13 8.29 -23.59
CA GLU A 229 -22.39 8.36 -24.30
C GLU A 229 -23.43 9.31 -23.66
N GLY A 230 -23.12 9.90 -22.50
CA GLY A 230 -24.03 10.76 -21.74
C GLY A 230 -25.26 10.05 -21.21
N LYS A 231 -25.11 8.79 -20.80
CA LYS A 231 -26.19 7.93 -20.31
C LYS A 231 -26.21 7.81 -18.81
N GLU A 232 -27.33 7.30 -18.30
CA GLU A 232 -27.43 6.86 -16.89
C GLU A 232 -26.63 5.58 -16.68
N TYR A 233 -26.06 5.45 -15.47
CA TYR A 233 -25.40 4.24 -14.97
C TYR A 233 -26.10 3.78 -13.71
N THR A 234 -26.30 2.46 -13.56
CA THR A 234 -26.96 1.88 -12.40
C THR A 234 -25.92 1.48 -11.37
N GLN A 235 -25.95 2.13 -10.22
CA GLN A 235 -25.24 1.72 -9.01
C GLN A 235 -26.10 0.72 -8.23
N GLN A 236 -25.45 -0.24 -7.56
CA GLN A 236 -26.16 -1.30 -6.84
C GLN A 236 -25.39 -1.81 -5.62
N TYR A 237 -26.12 -2.42 -4.70
CA TYR A 237 -25.57 -3.15 -3.57
C TYR A 237 -26.35 -4.45 -3.29
N PRO A 238 -25.69 -5.60 -3.04
CA PRO A 238 -24.24 -5.81 -3.17
C PRO A 238 -23.74 -5.57 -4.60
N VAL A 239 -22.51 -5.07 -4.73
CA VAL A 239 -21.96 -4.59 -6.00
C VAL A 239 -21.92 -5.68 -7.11
N ARG A 240 -21.65 -6.93 -6.71
CA ARG A 240 -21.53 -8.08 -7.62
C ARG A 240 -22.74 -8.99 -7.63
N SER A 241 -23.86 -8.56 -7.05
CA SER A 241 -25.07 -9.39 -6.97
C SER A 241 -25.91 -9.28 -8.23
N ASP A 242 -26.39 -10.42 -8.75
CA ASP A 242 -27.41 -10.46 -9.79
C ASP A 242 -28.80 -10.09 -9.25
N ASN A 243 -28.97 -10.10 -7.92
CA ASN A 243 -30.20 -9.70 -7.23
C ASN A 243 -29.86 -8.65 -6.15
N PRO A 244 -29.56 -7.40 -6.55
CA PRO A 244 -29.21 -6.36 -5.60
C PRO A 244 -30.38 -5.98 -4.69
N THR A 245 -30.10 -5.64 -3.45
CA THR A 245 -31.08 -5.16 -2.47
C THR A 245 -31.28 -3.65 -2.53
N TYR A 246 -30.41 -2.95 -3.25
CA TYR A 246 -30.45 -1.51 -3.44
C TYR A 246 -29.92 -1.14 -4.83
N GLU A 247 -30.64 -0.27 -5.49
CA GLU A 247 -30.23 0.28 -6.80
C GLU A 247 -30.45 1.79 -6.83
N LYS A 248 -29.55 2.49 -7.54
CA LYS A 248 -29.62 3.93 -7.75
C LYS A 248 -29.09 4.25 -9.15
N LYS A 249 -29.84 5.05 -9.91
CA LYS A 249 -29.38 5.58 -11.19
C LYS A 249 -28.63 6.89 -10.98
N VAL A 250 -27.53 7.06 -11.67
CA VAL A 250 -26.70 8.26 -11.69
C VAL A 250 -26.39 8.69 -13.11
N ASP A 251 -26.22 9.99 -13.33
CA ASP A 251 -25.69 10.55 -14.58
C ASP A 251 -24.18 10.24 -14.64
N ALA A 252 -23.80 9.33 -15.51
CA ALA A 252 -22.41 8.86 -15.57
C ALA A 252 -21.45 9.98 -16.00
N ALA A 253 -21.85 10.85 -16.93
CA ALA A 253 -21.00 11.96 -17.39
C ALA A 253 -20.72 12.96 -16.27
N LYS A 254 -21.75 13.34 -15.50
CA LYS A 254 -21.58 14.26 -14.35
C LYS A 254 -20.73 13.65 -13.23
N LEU A 255 -20.90 12.37 -12.96
CA LEU A 255 -20.08 11.68 -11.97
C LEU A 255 -18.62 11.58 -12.41
N TRP A 256 -18.36 11.37 -13.70
CA TRP A 256 -17.01 11.39 -14.27
C TRP A 256 -16.39 12.79 -14.19
N GLU A 257 -17.12 13.84 -14.56
CA GLU A 257 -16.68 15.25 -14.42
C GLU A 257 -16.33 15.58 -12.95
N LYS A 258 -17.12 15.08 -11.99
CA LYS A 258 -16.84 15.25 -10.55
C LYS A 258 -15.52 14.58 -10.16
N ILE A 259 -15.24 13.37 -10.62
CA ILE A 259 -13.98 12.68 -10.36
C ILE A 259 -12.81 13.52 -10.88
N ILE A 260 -12.89 14.00 -12.13
CA ILE A 260 -11.85 14.82 -12.74
C ILE A 260 -11.66 16.14 -11.97
N HIS A 261 -12.75 16.80 -11.61
CA HIS A 261 -12.71 18.07 -10.86
C HIS A 261 -12.04 17.88 -9.48
N ASN A 262 -12.42 16.83 -8.73
CA ASN A 262 -11.86 16.56 -7.42
C ASN A 262 -10.37 16.21 -7.54
N ALA A 263 -9.99 15.38 -8.50
CA ALA A 263 -8.60 15.02 -8.77
C ALA A 263 -7.76 16.25 -9.14
N TRP A 264 -8.29 17.16 -9.96
CA TRP A 264 -7.62 18.43 -10.27
C TRP A 264 -7.42 19.31 -9.02
N LYS A 265 -8.43 19.38 -8.16
CA LYS A 265 -8.41 20.27 -6.99
C LYS A 265 -7.58 19.75 -5.82
N SER A 266 -7.60 18.43 -5.57
CA SER A 266 -6.98 17.81 -4.39
C SER A 266 -6.00 16.67 -4.70
N ALA A 267 -5.70 16.39 -5.97
CA ALA A 267 -4.93 15.27 -6.46
C ALA A 267 -5.58 13.89 -6.21
N GLU A 268 -6.83 13.84 -5.73
CA GLU A 268 -7.57 12.62 -5.45
C GLU A 268 -9.08 12.81 -5.74
N PRO A 269 -9.83 11.75 -6.06
CA PRO A 269 -9.42 10.34 -6.04
C PRO A 269 -8.54 9.95 -7.22
N GLY A 270 -7.76 8.87 -7.04
CA GLY A 270 -7.19 8.12 -8.15
C GLY A 270 -8.26 7.33 -8.90
N VAL A 271 -7.93 6.90 -10.12
CA VAL A 271 -8.79 6.09 -10.98
C VAL A 271 -8.10 4.76 -11.27
N LEU A 272 -8.82 3.66 -11.07
CA LEU A 272 -8.39 2.32 -11.41
C LEU A 272 -9.36 1.77 -12.46
N PHE A 273 -8.90 1.58 -13.69
CA PHE A 273 -9.68 0.96 -14.76
C PHE A 273 -9.78 -0.55 -14.50
N TRP A 274 -10.82 -0.91 -13.72
CA TRP A 274 -10.86 -2.18 -13.05
C TRP A 274 -10.98 -3.38 -13.97
N ASP A 275 -11.77 -3.28 -15.03
CA ASP A 275 -11.91 -4.38 -15.99
C ASP A 275 -10.61 -4.59 -16.79
N THR A 276 -9.89 -3.51 -17.12
CA THR A 276 -8.57 -3.60 -17.72
C THR A 276 -7.57 -4.26 -16.75
N ILE A 277 -7.56 -3.84 -15.48
CA ILE A 277 -6.69 -4.42 -14.48
C ILE A 277 -6.94 -5.92 -14.35
N THR A 278 -8.17 -6.36 -14.16
CA THR A 278 -8.48 -7.78 -13.96
C THR A 278 -8.24 -8.62 -15.22
N ARG A 279 -8.38 -8.02 -16.41
CA ARG A 279 -8.12 -8.67 -17.69
C ARG A 279 -6.62 -8.90 -17.94
N GLU A 280 -5.77 -7.95 -17.51
CA GLU A 280 -4.33 -7.93 -17.80
C GLU A 280 -3.46 -8.35 -16.57
N SER A 281 -4.05 -8.43 -15.40
CA SER A 281 -3.33 -8.75 -14.16
C SER A 281 -2.93 -10.22 -14.09
N VAL A 282 -1.68 -10.46 -13.66
CA VAL A 282 -1.16 -11.83 -13.50
C VAL A 282 -1.96 -12.65 -12.48
N PRO A 283 -2.37 -12.13 -11.30
CA PRO A 283 -3.18 -12.91 -10.37
C PRO A 283 -4.50 -13.40 -10.98
N ASP A 284 -5.17 -12.57 -11.74
CA ASP A 284 -6.51 -12.87 -12.26
C ASP A 284 -6.53 -13.95 -13.35
N CYS A 285 -5.39 -14.31 -13.97
CA CYS A 285 -5.29 -15.50 -14.82
C CYS A 285 -5.50 -16.81 -14.04
N TYR A 286 -5.38 -16.76 -12.70
CA TYR A 286 -5.65 -17.88 -11.79
C TYR A 286 -6.95 -17.69 -10.99
N ALA A 287 -7.89 -16.87 -11.50
CA ALA A 287 -9.16 -16.59 -10.82
C ALA A 287 -9.99 -17.84 -10.50
N ASP A 288 -9.92 -18.88 -11.34
CA ASP A 288 -10.59 -20.17 -11.12
C ASP A 288 -10.00 -20.95 -9.92
N LEU A 289 -8.76 -20.63 -9.52
CA LEU A 289 -8.11 -21.16 -8.33
C LEU A 289 -8.30 -20.28 -7.09
N GLY A 290 -9.11 -19.21 -7.20
CA GLY A 290 -9.39 -18.28 -6.09
C GLY A 290 -8.46 -17.06 -6.01
N PHE A 291 -7.53 -16.89 -6.94
CA PHE A 291 -6.65 -15.72 -6.98
C PHE A 291 -7.30 -14.58 -7.78
N ARG A 292 -8.08 -13.76 -7.08
CA ARG A 292 -8.75 -12.59 -7.67
C ARG A 292 -8.26 -11.31 -7.03
N THR A 293 -7.90 -10.36 -7.86
CA THR A 293 -7.56 -9.01 -7.41
C THR A 293 -8.77 -8.33 -6.77
N ILE A 294 -8.58 -7.74 -5.59
CA ILE A 294 -9.64 -7.01 -4.87
C ILE A 294 -9.32 -5.54 -4.65
N SER A 295 -8.05 -5.18 -4.57
CA SER A 295 -7.59 -3.81 -4.37
C SER A 295 -6.15 -3.69 -4.87
N THR A 296 -5.52 -2.55 -4.58
CA THR A 296 -4.11 -2.30 -4.90
C THR A 296 -3.32 -1.98 -3.62
N ASN A 297 -1.99 -1.97 -3.74
CA ASN A 297 -1.10 -1.38 -2.73
C ASN A 297 -1.38 0.13 -2.54
N PRO A 298 -0.78 0.80 -1.53
CA PRO A 298 -1.06 2.21 -1.23
C PRO A 298 -0.84 3.20 -2.38
N CYS A 299 0.08 2.91 -3.31
CA CYS A 299 0.39 3.79 -4.44
C CYS A 299 -0.46 3.51 -5.69
N GLY A 300 -1.18 2.39 -5.72
CA GLY A 300 -2.11 2.05 -6.81
C GLY A 300 -1.51 1.30 -7.99
N GLU A 301 -0.18 1.05 -7.99
CA GLU A 301 0.52 0.45 -9.14
C GLU A 301 0.50 -1.08 -9.16
N ILE A 302 0.19 -1.75 -8.04
CA ILE A 302 0.22 -3.20 -7.96
C ILE A 302 -1.15 -3.73 -7.50
N PRO A 303 -1.95 -4.27 -8.42
CA PRO A 303 -3.16 -5.01 -8.05
C PRO A 303 -2.80 -6.35 -7.40
N LEU A 304 -3.47 -6.67 -6.31
CA LEU A 304 -3.18 -7.83 -5.48
C LEU A 304 -4.45 -8.58 -5.06
N CYS A 305 -4.30 -9.88 -4.85
CA CYS A 305 -5.30 -10.73 -4.22
C CYS A 305 -5.44 -10.45 -2.72
N PRO A 306 -6.49 -10.95 -2.05
CA PRO A 306 -6.57 -10.94 -0.61
C PRO A 306 -5.35 -11.58 0.04
N TYR A 307 -4.78 -10.91 1.04
CA TYR A 307 -3.61 -11.39 1.82
C TYR A 307 -2.36 -11.63 0.98
N ASP A 308 -2.27 -11.01 -0.18
CA ASP A 308 -1.07 -11.00 -1.01
C ASP A 308 -0.19 -9.79 -0.68
N SER A 309 1.07 -9.83 -1.13
CA SER A 309 2.07 -8.83 -0.82
C SER A 309 3.06 -8.59 -1.94
N CYS A 310 3.63 -7.39 -1.98
CA CYS A 310 4.68 -7.02 -2.92
C CYS A 310 6.05 -6.84 -2.23
N ARG A 311 7.12 -7.04 -2.98
CA ARG A 311 8.50 -6.72 -2.62
C ARG A 311 9.07 -5.81 -3.68
N LEU A 312 9.65 -4.70 -3.25
CA LEU A 312 10.19 -3.73 -4.18
C LEU A 312 11.68 -3.97 -4.41
N ILE A 313 12.06 -4.04 -5.67
CA ILE A 313 13.43 -4.09 -6.15
C ILE A 313 13.53 -3.27 -7.43
N ALA A 314 14.59 -2.51 -7.60
CA ALA A 314 14.87 -1.81 -8.82
C ALA A 314 16.12 -2.36 -9.50
N ILE A 315 16.10 -2.43 -10.82
CA ILE A 315 17.29 -2.68 -11.64
C ILE A 315 17.70 -1.35 -12.22
N ASN A 316 18.95 -0.94 -11.94
CA ASN A 316 19.50 0.29 -12.48
C ASN A 316 19.90 0.06 -13.94
N LEU A 317 19.18 0.65 -14.87
CA LEU A 317 19.43 0.49 -16.32
C LEU A 317 20.51 1.43 -16.85
N TYR A 318 21.01 2.36 -16.02
CA TYR A 318 22.05 3.32 -16.41
C TYR A 318 23.46 2.76 -16.24
N SER A 319 23.67 1.78 -15.40
CA SER A 319 24.99 1.20 -15.06
C SER A 319 25.41 0.07 -15.99
#